data_9bf44ed3ea1cc696c0f7ade5e576faf7
#
_entry.id   9bf44ed3ea1cc696c0f7ade5e576faf7
#
_cell.length_a   1.000
_cell.length_b   1.000
_cell.length_c   1.000
_cell.angle_alpha   90.00
_cell.angle_beta   90.00
_cell.angle_gamma   90.00
#
_symmetry.space_group_name_H-M   'P 1'
#
loop_
_entity.id
_entity.type
_entity.pdbx_description
1 polymer ?
#
loop_
_entity_poly.entity_id
_entity_poly.type
_entity_poly.pdbx_seq_one_letter_code
_entity_poly.pdbx_strand_id
1 'polypeptide(L)'
;MTDIYEKLRARLDDLANGYPATESKVEIRLLKRLFTEEEAELYLQLSPFLEKPQDVAKRLNREVEELSAMLERMAQKGHLFRKRNGDQVRYSAVPYVVGIFEHQLGRMDEGFARDHEEYFETAFGQTIQSFKTPVLRTIPVNRQMVADYPVAPFEDVLQIIENQKKIAVAPCVCRTTKKLVGHECDKPVENCFSFGSHAEYYVENGMGRFITIDEAK
;
A
#
# COMPACT_ATOMS: atom_id res chain seq x y z
N MET A 1 14.84 3.48 -26.77
CA MET A 1 13.90 2.57 -26.04
C MET A 1 13.49 3.29 -24.77
N THR A 2 12.20 3.31 -24.43
CA THR A 2 11.73 3.94 -23.20
C THR A 2 12.23 3.13 -22.00
N ASP A 3 12.79 3.79 -20.97
CA ASP A 3 13.26 3.18 -19.74
C ASP A 3 12.12 2.35 -19.10
N ILE A 4 12.43 1.16 -18.58
CA ILE A 4 11.44 0.26 -17.94
C ILE A 4 10.72 0.96 -16.76
N TYR A 5 11.42 1.81 -16.02
CA TYR A 5 10.86 2.56 -14.91
C TYR A 5 9.89 3.66 -15.35
N GLU A 6 10.07 4.24 -16.53
CA GLU A 6 9.07 5.16 -17.11
C GLU A 6 7.78 4.41 -17.50
N LYS A 7 7.90 3.18 -18.00
CA LYS A 7 6.74 2.32 -18.26
C LYS A 7 6.04 1.94 -16.94
N LEU A 8 6.82 1.57 -15.91
CA LEU A 8 6.31 1.23 -14.60
C LEU A 8 5.60 2.43 -13.96
N ARG A 9 6.18 3.64 -14.06
CA ARG A 9 5.54 4.89 -13.63
C ARG A 9 4.18 5.07 -14.31
N ALA A 10 4.15 4.96 -15.65
CA ALA A 10 2.91 5.10 -16.39
C ALA A 10 1.87 4.06 -15.98
N ARG A 11 2.27 2.81 -15.74
CA ARG A 11 1.39 1.76 -15.25
C ARG A 11 0.82 2.06 -13.87
N LEU A 12 1.64 2.59 -12.95
CA LEU A 12 1.18 3.00 -11.62
C LEU A 12 0.24 4.21 -11.68
N ASP A 13 0.46 5.11 -12.65
CA ASP A 13 -0.38 6.27 -12.89
C ASP A 13 -1.79 5.88 -13.39
N ASP A 14 -1.91 4.77 -14.12
CA ASP A 14 -3.18 4.17 -14.56
C ASP A 14 -3.94 3.44 -13.43
N LEU A 15 -3.29 3.17 -12.31
CA LEU A 15 -3.93 2.55 -11.16
C LEU A 15 -4.62 3.58 -10.27
N ALA A 16 -5.41 3.09 -9.30
CA ALA A 16 -6.06 3.95 -8.33
C ALA A 16 -5.04 4.90 -7.66
N ASN A 17 -5.42 6.16 -7.50
CA ASN A 17 -4.67 7.25 -6.88
C ASN A 17 -3.58 7.88 -7.76
N GLY A 18 -3.25 7.29 -8.90
CA GLY A 18 -2.25 7.80 -9.82
C GLY A 18 -0.80 7.69 -9.33
N TYR A 19 0.12 8.04 -10.20
CA TYR A 19 1.56 8.16 -9.91
C TYR A 19 2.18 9.18 -10.88
N PRO A 20 1.86 10.48 -10.72
CA PRO A 20 2.24 11.53 -11.66
C PRO A 20 3.75 11.71 -11.77
N ALA A 21 4.19 12.12 -12.96
CA ALA A 21 5.57 12.47 -13.21
C ALA A 21 5.97 13.81 -12.57
N THR A 22 7.25 13.96 -12.22
CA THR A 22 7.83 15.19 -11.69
C THR A 22 8.97 15.71 -12.59
N GLU A 23 9.31 16.99 -12.47
CA GLU A 23 10.48 17.55 -13.16
C GLU A 23 11.79 16.96 -12.64
N SER A 24 11.87 16.70 -11.33
CA SER A 24 13.06 16.15 -10.67
C SER A 24 13.26 14.65 -10.89
N LYS A 25 12.27 13.96 -11.46
CA LYS A 25 12.26 12.49 -11.62
C LYS A 25 12.40 11.72 -10.30
N VAL A 26 11.94 12.30 -9.20
CA VAL A 26 11.97 11.65 -7.89
C VAL A 26 11.12 10.38 -7.87
N GLU A 27 10.02 10.37 -8.58
CA GLU A 27 9.16 9.18 -8.75
C GLU A 27 9.93 8.02 -9.41
N ILE A 28 10.81 8.30 -10.36
CA ILE A 28 11.66 7.29 -10.99
C ILE A 28 12.77 6.83 -10.04
N ARG A 29 13.34 7.75 -9.23
CA ARG A 29 14.30 7.39 -8.17
C ARG A 29 13.69 6.42 -7.17
N LEU A 30 12.45 6.68 -6.72
CA LEU A 30 11.69 5.79 -5.84
C LEU A 30 11.51 4.41 -6.47
N LEU A 31 11.09 4.33 -7.73
CA LEU A 31 10.90 3.05 -8.41
C LEU A 31 12.21 2.27 -8.55
N LYS A 32 13.33 2.92 -8.84
CA LYS A 32 14.65 2.28 -8.92
C LYS A 32 15.16 1.77 -7.57
N ARG A 33 14.72 2.35 -6.45
CA ARG A 33 15.00 1.81 -5.11
C ARG A 33 14.16 0.56 -4.80
N LEU A 34 12.95 0.54 -5.28
CA LEU A 34 11.97 -0.50 -4.95
C LEU A 34 12.12 -1.73 -5.85
N PHE A 35 12.21 -1.55 -7.14
CA PHE A 35 12.12 -2.60 -8.14
C PHE A 35 13.45 -2.85 -8.85
N THR A 36 13.79 -4.11 -9.06
CA THR A 36 14.73 -4.49 -10.13
C THR A 36 14.05 -4.36 -11.50
N GLU A 37 14.82 -4.33 -12.59
CA GLU A 37 14.25 -4.29 -13.94
C GLU A 37 13.33 -5.49 -14.21
N GLU A 38 13.74 -6.69 -13.78
CA GLU A 38 12.96 -7.91 -13.93
C GLU A 38 11.62 -7.85 -13.15
N GLU A 39 11.64 -7.32 -11.93
CA GLU A 39 10.42 -7.11 -11.13
C GLU A 39 9.51 -6.06 -11.77
N ALA A 40 10.07 -4.99 -12.33
CA ALA A 40 9.32 -3.99 -13.05
C ALA A 40 8.65 -4.57 -14.31
N GLU A 41 9.38 -5.38 -15.08
CA GLU A 41 8.84 -6.09 -16.25
C GLU A 41 7.69 -7.01 -15.88
N LEU A 42 7.84 -7.79 -14.80
CA LEU A 42 6.76 -8.67 -14.34
C LEU A 42 5.56 -7.84 -13.84
N TYR A 43 5.81 -6.78 -13.06
CA TYR A 43 4.72 -5.93 -12.53
C TYR A 43 3.85 -5.34 -13.65
N LEU A 44 4.43 -4.94 -14.78
CA LEU A 44 3.70 -4.45 -15.95
C LEU A 44 2.71 -5.46 -16.55
N GLN A 45 2.93 -6.74 -16.31
CA GLN A 45 2.08 -7.83 -16.79
C GLN A 45 1.00 -8.27 -15.80
N LEU A 46 1.00 -7.71 -14.59
CA LEU A 46 0.06 -8.13 -13.54
C LEU A 46 -1.22 -7.30 -13.55
N SER A 47 -2.31 -7.97 -13.17
CA SER A 47 -3.62 -7.37 -12.99
C SER A 47 -3.76 -6.74 -11.59
N PRO A 48 -4.59 -5.67 -11.43
CA PRO A 48 -5.01 -5.21 -10.11
C PRO A 48 -5.99 -6.18 -9.43
N PHE A 49 -6.46 -7.22 -10.12
CA PHE A 49 -7.30 -8.26 -9.56
C PHE A 49 -6.46 -9.46 -9.14
N LEU A 50 -6.96 -10.20 -8.14
CA LEU A 50 -6.28 -11.37 -7.59
C LEU A 50 -6.20 -12.52 -8.59
N GLU A 51 -5.02 -12.85 -9.07
CA GLU A 51 -4.71 -13.94 -10.00
C GLU A 51 -3.95 -15.07 -9.29
N LYS A 52 -4.16 -16.30 -9.74
CA LYS A 52 -3.34 -17.46 -9.33
C LYS A 52 -2.01 -17.45 -10.08
N PRO A 53 -0.89 -17.89 -9.46
CA PRO A 53 0.40 -18.01 -10.17
C PRO A 53 0.30 -18.82 -11.47
N GLN A 54 -0.48 -19.91 -11.46
CA GLN A 54 -0.68 -20.78 -12.62
C GLN A 54 -1.31 -20.04 -13.81
N ASP A 55 -2.29 -19.17 -13.54
CA ASP A 55 -2.98 -18.41 -14.58
C ASP A 55 -2.03 -17.35 -15.18
N VAL A 56 -1.24 -16.69 -14.32
CA VAL A 56 -0.22 -15.73 -14.77
C VAL A 56 0.88 -16.42 -15.56
N ALA A 57 1.39 -17.57 -15.08
CA ALA A 57 2.42 -18.34 -15.75
C ALA A 57 1.98 -18.79 -17.14
N LYS A 58 0.76 -19.31 -17.27
CA LYS A 58 0.16 -19.69 -18.54
C LYS A 58 0.06 -18.51 -19.51
N ARG A 59 -0.39 -17.34 -19.02
CA ARG A 59 -0.54 -16.13 -19.84
C ARG A 59 0.80 -15.59 -20.33
N LEU A 60 1.86 -15.70 -19.51
CA LEU A 60 3.19 -15.19 -19.82
C LEU A 60 4.11 -16.25 -20.46
N ASN A 61 3.63 -17.49 -20.63
CA ASN A 61 4.41 -18.63 -21.12
C ASN A 61 5.72 -18.82 -20.32
N ARG A 62 5.59 -18.83 -18.97
CA ARG A 62 6.70 -19.04 -18.01
C ARG A 62 6.46 -20.29 -17.18
N GLU A 63 7.54 -20.84 -16.60
CA GLU A 63 7.45 -21.93 -15.64
C GLU A 63 6.76 -21.49 -14.34
N VAL A 64 5.83 -22.34 -13.85
CA VAL A 64 4.94 -21.98 -12.71
C VAL A 64 5.73 -21.81 -11.44
N GLU A 65 6.68 -22.68 -11.17
CA GLU A 65 7.49 -22.70 -9.95
C GLU A 65 8.35 -21.44 -9.83
N GLU A 66 9.05 -21.09 -10.92
CA GLU A 66 9.90 -19.91 -11.00
C GLU A 66 9.08 -18.64 -10.82
N LEU A 67 7.96 -18.52 -11.55
CA LEU A 67 7.07 -17.37 -11.47
C LEU A 67 6.44 -17.25 -10.08
N SER A 68 5.99 -18.36 -9.48
CA SER A 68 5.42 -18.37 -8.13
C SER A 68 6.41 -17.86 -7.09
N ALA A 69 7.67 -18.29 -7.18
CA ALA A 69 8.73 -17.83 -6.30
C ALA A 69 9.00 -16.31 -6.47
N MET A 70 8.95 -15.81 -7.70
CA MET A 70 9.13 -14.39 -7.97
C MET A 70 7.97 -13.55 -7.44
N LEU A 71 6.73 -13.97 -7.66
CA LEU A 71 5.53 -13.31 -7.12
C LEU A 71 5.55 -13.27 -5.59
N GLU A 72 5.96 -14.37 -4.94
CA GLU A 72 6.09 -14.43 -3.49
C GLU A 72 7.18 -13.46 -2.98
N ARG A 73 8.36 -13.42 -3.60
CA ARG A 73 9.42 -12.44 -3.26
C ARG A 73 8.94 -11.01 -3.41
N MET A 74 8.23 -10.68 -4.50
CA MET A 74 7.68 -9.34 -4.72
C MET A 74 6.61 -8.99 -3.69
N ALA A 75 5.76 -9.94 -3.28
CA ALA A 75 4.79 -9.73 -2.23
C ALA A 75 5.46 -9.54 -0.85
N GLN A 76 6.53 -10.27 -0.55
CA GLN A 76 7.34 -10.08 0.65
C GLN A 76 8.05 -8.73 0.67
N LYS A 77 8.47 -8.20 -0.49
CA LYS A 77 9.02 -6.85 -0.64
C LYS A 77 7.95 -5.73 -0.57
N GLY A 78 6.66 -6.09 -0.56
CA GLY A 78 5.58 -5.12 -0.51
C GLY A 78 5.15 -4.56 -1.87
N HIS A 79 5.61 -5.13 -2.99
CA HIS A 79 5.27 -4.67 -4.34
C HIS A 79 3.93 -5.21 -4.84
N LEU A 80 3.48 -6.33 -4.29
CA LEU A 80 2.22 -6.99 -4.63
C LEU A 80 1.44 -7.27 -3.36
N PHE A 81 0.12 -7.25 -3.47
CA PHE A 81 -0.73 -7.83 -2.44
C PHE A 81 -0.84 -9.34 -2.64
N ARG A 82 -0.73 -10.09 -1.55
CA ARG A 82 -0.89 -11.54 -1.49
C ARG A 82 -2.10 -11.87 -0.62
N LYS A 83 -2.96 -12.75 -1.14
CA LYS A 83 -4.08 -13.32 -0.38
C LYS A 83 -3.95 -14.83 -0.35
N ARG A 84 -3.97 -15.40 0.87
CA ARG A 84 -4.01 -16.84 1.11
C ARG A 84 -5.44 -17.29 1.48
N ASN A 85 -5.82 -18.47 1.01
CA ASN A 85 -7.05 -19.15 1.41
C ASN A 85 -6.77 -20.67 1.44
N GLY A 86 -6.38 -21.18 2.61
CA GLY A 86 -5.79 -22.51 2.74
C GLY A 86 -4.52 -22.60 1.89
N ASP A 87 -4.42 -23.66 1.08
CA ASP A 87 -3.27 -23.90 0.20
C ASP A 87 -3.27 -23.01 -1.07
N GLN A 88 -4.33 -22.27 -1.29
CA GLN A 88 -4.42 -21.39 -2.45
C GLN A 88 -3.83 -20.02 -2.15
N VAL A 89 -2.92 -19.58 -3.00
CA VAL A 89 -2.36 -18.22 -2.97
C VAL A 89 -2.73 -17.47 -4.25
N ARG A 90 -3.01 -16.18 -4.11
CA ARG A 90 -3.27 -15.26 -5.22
C ARG A 90 -2.54 -13.96 -5.00
N TYR A 91 -2.16 -13.31 -6.10
CA TYR A 91 -1.43 -12.05 -6.09
C TYR A 91 -2.15 -11.01 -6.95
N SER A 92 -1.98 -9.74 -6.61
CA SER A 92 -2.44 -8.62 -7.43
C SER A 92 -1.43 -7.47 -7.38
N ALA A 93 -1.36 -6.73 -8.48
CA ALA A 93 -0.70 -5.43 -8.48
C ALA A 93 -1.44 -4.48 -7.54
N VAL A 94 -0.70 -3.61 -6.85
CA VAL A 94 -1.25 -2.59 -5.96
C VAL A 94 -0.76 -1.20 -6.37
N PRO A 95 -1.55 -0.13 -6.18
CA PRO A 95 -1.10 1.22 -6.45
C PRO A 95 0.07 1.61 -5.52
N TYR A 96 0.67 2.79 -5.78
CA TYR A 96 1.72 3.30 -4.91
C TYR A 96 1.17 3.62 -3.50
N VAL A 97 0.05 4.32 -3.42
CA VAL A 97 -0.72 4.61 -2.18
C VAL A 97 -2.21 4.31 -2.46
N VAL A 98 -2.95 3.62 -1.64
CA VAL A 98 -2.61 2.75 -0.51
C VAL A 98 -2.10 1.43 -1.09
N GLY A 99 -0.88 1.04 -0.76
CA GLY A 99 -0.25 -0.14 -1.35
C GLY A 99 1.26 -0.17 -1.15
N ILE A 100 2.05 0.04 -2.22
CA ILE A 100 3.51 -0.15 -2.20
C ILE A 100 4.17 0.67 -1.08
N PHE A 101 3.78 1.93 -0.90
CA PHE A 101 4.34 2.81 0.13
C PHE A 101 4.11 2.28 1.54
N GLU A 102 2.87 1.93 1.87
CA GLU A 102 2.52 1.40 3.19
C GLU A 102 3.20 0.06 3.47
N HIS A 103 3.43 -0.73 2.43
CA HIS A 103 4.10 -2.03 2.54
C HIS A 103 5.62 -1.93 2.74
N GLN A 104 6.20 -0.72 2.75
CA GLN A 104 7.63 -0.53 3.04
C GLN A 104 7.94 -0.44 4.54
N LEU A 105 6.96 -0.58 5.43
CA LEU A 105 7.20 -0.63 6.87
C LEU A 105 8.29 -1.65 7.22
N GLY A 106 9.25 -1.23 8.03
CA GLY A 106 10.42 -2.02 8.41
C GLY A 106 11.56 -2.08 7.38
N ARG A 107 11.37 -1.48 6.18
CA ARG A 107 12.39 -1.42 5.11
C ARG A 107 12.79 0.00 4.72
N MET A 108 12.06 0.99 5.20
CA MET A 108 12.35 2.41 4.91
C MET A 108 13.67 2.83 5.52
N ASP A 109 14.47 3.53 4.74
CA ASP A 109 15.59 4.32 5.21
C ASP A 109 15.32 5.82 5.05
N GLU A 110 16.21 6.66 5.57
CA GLU A 110 16.11 8.11 5.46
C GLU A 110 16.08 8.57 3.99
N GLY A 111 16.84 7.93 3.11
CA GLY A 111 16.90 8.27 1.70
C GLY A 111 15.55 8.02 1.00
N PHE A 112 14.90 6.88 1.29
CA PHE A 112 13.54 6.61 0.80
C PHE A 112 12.53 7.63 1.35
N ALA A 113 12.63 7.93 2.65
CA ALA A 113 11.72 8.88 3.29
C ALA A 113 11.85 10.29 2.68
N ARG A 114 13.05 10.77 2.41
CA ARG A 114 13.31 12.06 1.74
C ARG A 114 12.77 12.09 0.31
N ASP A 115 13.02 11.04 -0.47
CA ASP A 115 12.50 10.92 -1.84
C ASP A 115 10.96 10.89 -1.84
N HIS A 116 10.34 10.20 -0.87
CA HIS A 116 8.88 10.17 -0.74
C HIS A 116 8.30 11.54 -0.36
N GLU A 117 8.91 12.26 0.59
CA GLU A 117 8.47 13.62 0.96
C GLU A 117 8.57 14.57 -0.23
N GLU A 118 9.70 14.59 -0.96
CA GLU A 118 9.85 15.39 -2.18
C GLU A 118 8.74 15.06 -3.18
N TYR A 119 8.48 13.77 -3.41
CA TYR A 119 7.44 13.31 -4.33
C TYR A 119 6.04 13.74 -3.90
N PHE A 120 5.74 13.62 -2.60
CA PHE A 120 4.44 14.02 -2.06
C PHE A 120 4.21 15.53 -2.21
N GLU A 121 5.20 16.35 -1.89
CA GLU A 121 5.09 17.81 -1.93
C GLU A 121 5.03 18.37 -3.36
N THR A 122 5.74 17.75 -4.30
CA THR A 122 5.86 18.27 -5.67
C THR A 122 4.74 17.82 -6.62
N ALA A 123 4.14 16.63 -6.41
CA ALA A 123 3.16 16.09 -7.36
C ALA A 123 2.04 15.30 -6.70
N PHE A 124 2.38 14.25 -5.94
CA PHE A 124 1.39 13.25 -5.52
C PHE A 124 0.33 13.83 -4.57
N GLY A 125 0.73 14.70 -3.63
CA GLY A 125 -0.20 15.36 -2.70
C GLY A 125 -1.23 16.24 -3.41
N GLN A 126 -0.83 16.95 -4.46
CA GLN A 126 -1.74 17.76 -5.28
C GLN A 126 -2.73 16.87 -6.05
N THR A 127 -2.25 15.76 -6.60
CA THR A 127 -3.10 14.79 -7.31
C THR A 127 -4.18 14.23 -6.40
N ILE A 128 -3.82 13.78 -5.18
CA ILE A 128 -4.79 13.27 -4.21
C ILE A 128 -5.85 14.34 -3.83
N GLN A 129 -5.43 15.58 -3.66
CA GLN A 129 -6.34 16.68 -3.32
C GLN A 129 -7.28 17.07 -4.47
N SER A 130 -6.92 16.77 -5.71
CA SER A 130 -7.73 17.07 -6.89
C SER A 130 -8.91 16.11 -7.11
N PHE A 131 -8.94 14.98 -6.43
CA PHE A 131 -10.00 13.98 -6.60
C PHE A 131 -11.34 14.47 -6.05
N LYS A 132 -12.41 14.33 -6.85
CA LYS A 132 -13.78 14.64 -6.41
C LYS A 132 -14.24 13.77 -5.25
N THR A 133 -13.81 12.50 -5.23
CA THR A 133 -14.06 11.57 -4.13
C THR A 133 -12.76 11.41 -3.35
N PRO A 134 -12.72 11.77 -2.06
CA PRO A 134 -11.52 11.63 -1.27
C PRO A 134 -11.05 10.17 -1.19
N VAL A 135 -9.75 9.96 -1.37
CA VAL A 135 -9.11 8.64 -1.20
C VAL A 135 -9.15 8.20 0.26
N LEU A 136 -8.99 9.18 1.16
CA LEU A 136 -9.06 8.99 2.61
C LEU A 136 -10.16 9.89 3.17
N ARG A 137 -10.87 9.40 4.17
CA ARG A 137 -11.91 10.16 4.88
C ARG A 137 -11.77 10.03 6.38
N THR A 138 -12.19 11.04 7.10
CA THR A 138 -12.27 11.02 8.56
C THR A 138 -13.62 10.44 8.97
N ILE A 139 -13.60 9.42 9.82
CA ILE A 139 -14.80 8.89 10.49
C ILE A 139 -14.81 9.48 11.90
N PRO A 140 -15.86 10.23 12.31
CA PRO A 140 -15.95 10.81 13.65
C PRO A 140 -16.12 9.69 14.68
N VAL A 141 -15.37 9.80 15.78
CA VAL A 141 -15.44 8.90 16.93
C VAL A 141 -16.27 9.46 18.08
N ASN A 142 -16.66 10.74 18.01
CA ASN A 142 -17.43 11.41 19.06
C ASN A 142 -18.72 12.00 18.46
N ARG A 143 -19.88 11.61 19.01
CA ARG A 143 -21.22 12.06 18.59
C ARG A 143 -21.48 13.56 18.78
N GLN A 144 -20.60 14.28 19.47
CA GLN A 144 -20.72 15.73 19.69
C GLN A 144 -20.11 16.58 18.56
N MET A 145 -19.44 15.98 17.58
CA MET A 145 -19.03 16.73 16.39
C MET A 145 -20.23 16.93 15.48
N VAL A 146 -20.86 18.09 15.60
CA VAL A 146 -21.80 18.60 14.59
C VAL A 146 -20.95 19.03 13.40
N ALA A 147 -20.73 18.12 12.46
CA ALA A 147 -20.13 18.46 11.20
C ALA A 147 -21.25 18.87 10.22
N ASP A 148 -21.08 19.98 9.52
CA ASP A 148 -21.97 20.39 8.42
C ASP A 148 -21.94 19.42 7.22
N TYR A 149 -21.18 18.32 7.33
CA TYR A 149 -21.13 17.27 6.34
C TYR A 149 -21.95 16.07 6.83
N PRO A 150 -22.87 15.54 5.98
CA PRO A 150 -23.64 14.35 6.33
C PRO A 150 -22.71 13.15 6.43
N VAL A 151 -22.27 12.82 7.64
CA VAL A 151 -21.62 11.54 7.92
C VAL A 151 -22.71 10.49 7.93
N ALA A 152 -22.53 9.42 7.18
CA ALA A 152 -23.50 8.35 7.18
C ALA A 152 -23.64 7.79 8.61
N PRO A 153 -24.84 7.72 9.19
CA PRO A 153 -25.06 7.39 10.59
C PRO A 153 -24.64 5.97 10.98
N PHE A 154 -24.32 5.12 10.00
CA PHE A 154 -23.83 3.75 10.20
C PHE A 154 -22.30 3.63 10.10
N GLU A 155 -21.58 4.73 9.88
CA GLU A 155 -20.12 4.75 9.87
C GLU A 155 -19.57 5.04 11.28
N ASP A 156 -19.82 4.12 12.18
CA ASP A 156 -19.26 4.14 13.52
C ASP A 156 -18.00 3.24 13.53
N VAL A 157 -16.87 3.80 13.94
CA VAL A 157 -15.59 3.07 14.01
C VAL A 157 -15.68 1.84 14.90
N LEU A 158 -16.46 1.90 16.00
CA LEU A 158 -16.67 0.76 16.89
C LEU A 158 -17.42 -0.36 16.20
N GLN A 159 -18.47 -0.03 15.44
CA GLN A 159 -19.19 -1.04 14.63
C GLN A 159 -18.30 -1.65 13.55
N ILE A 160 -17.43 -0.84 12.92
CA ILE A 160 -16.47 -1.35 11.93
C ILE A 160 -15.55 -2.37 12.59
N ILE A 161 -14.99 -2.05 13.76
CA ILE A 161 -14.09 -2.93 14.51
C ILE A 161 -14.82 -4.22 14.96
N GLU A 162 -16.02 -4.09 15.53
CA GLU A 162 -16.82 -5.23 16.03
C GLU A 162 -17.20 -6.24 14.94
N ASN A 163 -17.37 -5.76 13.72
CA ASN A 163 -17.70 -6.62 12.58
C ASN A 163 -16.48 -7.31 11.94
N GLN A 164 -15.26 -7.06 12.45
CA GLN A 164 -14.05 -7.66 11.87
C GLN A 164 -13.73 -9.00 12.52
N LYS A 165 -13.36 -9.97 11.68
CA LYS A 165 -12.87 -11.28 12.14
C LYS A 165 -11.37 -11.30 12.42
N LYS A 166 -10.62 -10.45 11.71
CA LYS A 166 -9.15 -10.34 11.82
C LYS A 166 -8.79 -8.88 11.79
N ILE A 167 -8.08 -8.44 12.81
CA ILE A 167 -7.59 -7.09 12.97
C ILE A 167 -6.10 -7.18 13.21
N ALA A 168 -5.32 -6.39 12.49
CA ALA A 168 -3.91 -6.18 12.77
C ALA A 168 -3.65 -4.70 13.03
N VAL A 169 -2.74 -4.43 13.96
CA VAL A 169 -2.18 -3.11 14.20
C VAL A 169 -0.75 -3.06 13.71
N ALA A 170 -0.37 -1.95 13.11
CA ALA A 170 0.95 -1.71 12.56
C ALA A 170 1.43 -0.30 12.92
N PRO A 171 2.75 -0.04 12.87
CA PRO A 171 3.26 1.32 12.89
C PRO A 171 2.66 2.15 11.76
N CYS A 172 2.36 3.41 12.04
CA CYS A 172 1.87 4.34 11.03
C CYS A 172 3.01 4.68 10.04
N VAL A 173 2.83 4.32 8.78
CA VAL A 173 3.81 4.60 7.73
C VAL A 173 4.13 6.08 7.63
N CYS A 174 3.12 6.96 7.66
CA CYS A 174 3.30 8.41 7.57
C CYS A 174 4.14 8.97 8.74
N ARG A 175 3.90 8.50 9.98
CA ARG A 175 4.70 8.91 11.15
C ARG A 175 6.10 8.35 11.11
N THR A 176 6.26 7.11 10.64
CA THR A 176 7.58 6.49 10.44
C THR A 176 8.40 7.28 9.44
N THR A 177 7.80 7.65 8.30
CA THR A 177 8.46 8.47 7.27
C THR A 177 8.86 9.84 7.83
N LYS A 178 7.93 10.55 8.49
CA LYS A 178 8.21 11.86 9.09
C LYS A 178 9.31 11.81 10.14
N LYS A 179 9.33 10.76 10.96
CA LYS A 179 10.40 10.55 11.95
C LYS A 179 11.77 10.37 11.29
N LEU A 180 11.85 9.61 10.19
CA LEU A 180 13.10 9.39 9.44
C LEU A 180 13.68 10.68 8.84
N VAL A 181 12.83 11.67 8.54
CA VAL A 181 13.27 12.97 8.03
C VAL A 181 13.34 14.07 9.10
N GLY A 182 13.26 13.70 10.38
CA GLY A 182 13.43 14.62 11.51
C GLY A 182 12.18 15.40 11.93
N HIS A 183 11.00 15.00 11.45
CA HIS A 183 9.71 15.61 11.79
C HIS A 183 8.85 14.68 12.65
N GLU A 184 9.36 14.27 13.81
CA GLU A 184 8.66 13.41 14.74
C GLU A 184 7.48 14.12 15.42
N CYS A 185 6.34 13.44 15.55
CA CYS A 185 5.22 13.91 16.35
C CYS A 185 5.07 13.10 17.64
N ASP A 186 4.40 13.68 18.64
CA ASP A 186 4.18 13.12 19.98
C ASP A 186 3.10 12.01 20.04
N LYS A 187 2.49 11.67 18.91
CA LYS A 187 1.40 10.69 18.85
C LYS A 187 1.94 9.25 18.76
N PRO A 188 1.20 8.26 19.29
CA PRO A 188 1.58 6.86 19.17
C PRO A 188 1.88 6.45 17.74
N VAL A 189 2.97 5.72 17.52
CA VAL A 189 3.34 5.24 16.18
C VAL A 189 2.50 4.02 15.79
N GLU A 190 2.25 3.08 16.72
CA GLU A 190 1.45 1.88 16.48
C GLU A 190 -0.04 2.22 16.55
N ASN A 191 -0.65 2.59 15.42
CA ASN A 191 -2.05 2.99 15.34
C ASN A 191 -2.68 2.86 13.95
N CYS A 192 -2.03 2.19 13.01
CA CYS A 192 -2.62 1.85 11.72
C CYS A 192 -3.28 0.47 11.80
N PHE A 193 -4.59 0.41 11.57
CA PHE A 193 -5.34 -0.84 11.57
C PHE A 193 -5.53 -1.37 10.16
N SER A 194 -5.37 -2.68 10.01
CA SER A 194 -5.70 -3.43 8.80
C SER A 194 -6.71 -4.53 9.16
N PHE A 195 -7.61 -4.82 8.23
CA PHE A 195 -8.72 -5.77 8.44
C PHE A 195 -8.71 -6.91 7.43
N GLY A 196 -9.22 -8.08 7.86
CA GLY A 196 -9.42 -9.23 6.99
C GLY A 196 -8.13 -9.72 6.33
N SER A 197 -8.13 -9.86 5.01
CA SER A 197 -6.96 -10.35 4.27
C SER A 197 -5.78 -9.38 4.26
N HIS A 198 -6.01 -8.08 4.45
CA HIS A 198 -4.92 -7.13 4.64
C HIS A 198 -4.26 -7.28 6.01
N ALA A 199 -5.03 -7.58 7.07
CA ALA A 199 -4.46 -7.90 8.37
C ALA A 199 -3.55 -9.14 8.30
N GLU A 200 -3.97 -10.19 7.58
CA GLU A 200 -3.14 -11.38 7.34
C GLU A 200 -1.85 -11.03 6.60
N TYR A 201 -1.97 -10.27 5.51
CA TYR A 201 -0.82 -9.85 4.72
C TYR A 201 0.20 -9.03 5.54
N TYR A 202 -0.27 -8.11 6.37
CA TYR A 202 0.60 -7.30 7.24
C TYR A 202 1.35 -8.16 8.25
N VAL A 203 0.66 -9.10 8.90
CA VAL A 203 1.29 -9.98 9.89
C VAL A 203 2.25 -10.97 9.23
N GLU A 204 1.86 -11.59 8.12
CA GLU A 204 2.72 -12.52 7.37
C GLU A 204 4.00 -11.87 6.85
N ASN A 205 3.97 -10.57 6.56
CA ASN A 205 5.13 -9.81 6.10
C ASN A 205 5.90 -9.10 7.24
N GLY A 206 5.54 -9.35 8.51
CA GLY A 206 6.22 -8.76 9.66
C GLY A 206 6.03 -7.26 9.83
N MET A 207 4.99 -6.68 9.22
CA MET A 207 4.69 -5.26 9.28
C MET A 207 3.81 -4.87 10.47
N GLY A 208 3.15 -5.85 11.10
CA GLY A 208 2.22 -5.63 12.21
C GLY A 208 1.95 -6.90 12.98
N ARG A 209 1.04 -6.82 13.95
CA ARG A 209 0.61 -7.94 14.78
C ARG A 209 -0.92 -8.03 14.83
N PHE A 210 -1.47 -9.23 15.02
CA PHE A 210 -2.89 -9.39 15.30
C PHE A 210 -3.25 -8.79 16.66
N ILE A 211 -4.43 -8.22 16.75
CA ILE A 211 -5.04 -7.71 17.98
C ILE A 211 -6.47 -8.21 18.13
N THR A 212 -6.98 -8.19 19.35
CA THR A 212 -8.37 -8.49 19.66
C THR A 212 -9.26 -7.28 19.39
N ILE A 213 -10.58 -7.49 19.35
CA ILE A 213 -11.57 -6.41 19.26
C ILE A 213 -11.45 -5.47 20.47
N ASP A 214 -11.22 -6.04 21.67
CA ASP A 214 -11.11 -5.24 22.90
C ASP A 214 -9.83 -4.38 22.92
N GLU A 215 -8.74 -4.89 22.37
CA GLU A 215 -7.51 -4.10 22.22
C GLU A 215 -7.63 -2.99 21.14
N ALA A 216 -8.49 -3.20 20.15
CA ALA A 216 -8.72 -2.23 19.07
C ALA A 216 -9.64 -1.07 19.50
N LYS A 217 -10.46 -1.23 20.56
CA LYS A 217 -11.35 -0.22 21.16
C LYS A 217 -10.59 0.71 22.11
#